data_90c9221b373ecf015ce3d3f59d12ad43
#
_entry.id   90c9221b373ecf015ce3d3f59d12ad43
#
_cell.length_a   1.000
_cell.length_b   1.000
_cell.length_c   1.000
_cell.angle_alpha   90.00
_cell.angle_beta   90.00
_cell.angle_gamma   90.00
#
_symmetry.space_group_name_H-M   'P 1'
#
loop_
_entity.id
_entity.type
_entity.pdbx_description
1 polymer ?
#
loop_
_entity_poly.entity_id
_entity_poly.type
_entity_poly.pdbx_seq_one_letter_code
_entity_poly.pdbx_strand_id
1 'polypeptide(L)'
;MGERLVGRVKLCISGNQLTLKPDWLAGEGLRSCELTLHDLKTKFKRHTVSATLQCTGNRRHEINEVRPVQGLDWDVGAIGNASWTGVRLSDILKVCR
;
A
#
# COMPACT_ATOMS: atom_id res chain seq x y z
N MET A 1 -6.89 -10.40 -21.03
CA MET A 1 -7.05 -8.94 -20.90
C MET A 1 -7.07 -8.55 -19.44
N GLY A 2 -6.17 -7.68 -19.05
CA GLY A 2 -6.15 -7.14 -17.69
C GLY A 2 -7.37 -6.28 -17.45
N GLU A 3 -8.22 -6.65 -16.52
CA GLU A 3 -9.24 -5.75 -16.01
C GLU A 3 -8.54 -4.60 -15.29
N ARG A 4 -8.75 -3.40 -15.76
CA ARG A 4 -8.36 -2.21 -15.03
C ARG A 4 -9.28 -2.09 -13.83
N LEU A 5 -8.73 -2.30 -12.65
CA LEU A 5 -9.37 -1.85 -11.44
C LEU A 5 -9.32 -0.32 -11.47
N VAL A 6 -10.33 0.27 -12.08
CA VAL A 6 -10.53 1.72 -12.02
C VAL A 6 -11.16 2.02 -10.68
N GLY A 7 -10.34 2.44 -9.73
CA GLY A 7 -10.92 2.84 -8.48
C GLY A 7 -9.94 2.87 -7.32
N ARG A 8 -10.35 3.50 -6.25
CA ARG A 8 -9.60 3.58 -5.01
C ARG A 8 -9.97 2.42 -4.10
N VAL A 9 -8.96 1.75 -3.57
CA VAL A 9 -9.10 0.74 -2.54
C VAL A 9 -8.55 1.31 -1.25
N LYS A 10 -9.34 1.26 -0.21
CA LYS A 10 -8.89 1.65 1.13
C LYS A 10 -8.36 0.41 1.85
N LEU A 11 -7.09 0.46 2.19
CA LEU A 11 -6.43 -0.54 3.02
C LEU A 11 -6.46 -0.06 4.47
N CYS A 12 -7.07 -0.83 5.34
CA CYS A 12 -7.07 -0.58 6.77
C CYS A 12 -6.40 -1.74 7.47
N ILE A 13 -5.38 -1.45 8.27
CA ILE A 13 -4.68 -2.44 9.08
C ILE A 13 -4.98 -2.15 10.54
N SER A 14 -5.51 -3.14 11.25
CA SER A 14 -5.75 -3.07 12.68
C SER A 14 -5.25 -4.36 13.32
N GLY A 15 -4.18 -4.26 14.12
CA GLY A 15 -3.54 -5.43 14.69
C GLY A 15 -3.11 -6.43 13.61
N ASN A 16 -3.64 -7.65 13.68
CA ASN A 16 -3.35 -8.71 12.71
C ASN A 16 -4.40 -8.82 11.60
N GLN A 17 -5.23 -7.80 11.44
CA GLN A 17 -6.32 -7.82 10.47
C GLN A 17 -6.09 -6.77 9.38
N LEU A 18 -6.20 -7.21 8.14
CA LEU A 18 -6.21 -6.36 6.97
C LEU A 18 -7.63 -6.32 6.41
N THR A 19 -8.19 -5.13 6.31
CA THR A 19 -9.48 -4.91 5.69
C THR A 19 -9.30 -4.12 4.39
N LEU A 20 -9.81 -4.68 3.30
CA LEU A 20 -9.90 -4.03 2.01
C LEU A 20 -11.33 -3.55 1.82
N LYS A 21 -11.50 -2.26 1.64
CA LYS A 21 -12.81 -1.68 1.33
C LYS A 21 -12.72 -0.95 -0.01
N PRO A 22 -13.65 -1.19 -0.92
CA PRO A 22 -13.77 -0.34 -2.08
C PRO A 22 -14.13 1.07 -1.62
N ASP A 23 -13.47 2.07 -2.18
CA ASP A 23 -13.91 3.44 -1.98
C ASP A 23 -15.23 3.64 -2.75
N TRP A 24 -16.16 4.39 -2.17
CA TRP A 24 -17.49 4.63 -2.72
C TRP A 24 -17.49 5.19 -4.15
N LEU A 25 -16.38 5.76 -4.60
CA LEU A 25 -16.24 6.34 -5.95
C LEU A 25 -15.77 5.34 -7.01
N ALA A 26 -15.46 4.10 -6.64
CA ALA A 26 -14.65 3.31 -7.54
C ALA A 26 -14.84 1.80 -7.42
N GLY A 27 -15.90 1.37 -6.88
CA GLY A 27 -16.04 0.00 -6.41
C GLY A 27 -16.67 -1.01 -7.34
N GLU A 28 -16.71 -0.79 -8.64
CA GLU A 28 -17.25 -1.84 -9.50
C GLU A 28 -16.35 -3.07 -9.46
N GLY A 29 -16.90 -4.15 -8.94
CA GLY A 29 -16.29 -5.47 -8.93
C GLY A 29 -15.48 -5.84 -7.69
N LEU A 30 -15.33 -4.95 -6.71
CA LEU A 30 -14.65 -5.27 -5.45
C LEU A 30 -15.65 -5.34 -4.29
N ARG A 31 -15.54 -6.39 -3.51
CA ARG A 31 -16.28 -6.54 -2.25
C ARG A 31 -15.37 -6.18 -1.08
N SER A 32 -15.96 -5.73 0.02
CA SER A 32 -15.22 -5.61 1.27
C SER A 32 -14.69 -6.97 1.68
N CYS A 33 -13.41 -7.03 1.98
CA CYS A 33 -12.69 -8.26 2.24
C CYS A 33 -11.86 -8.09 3.50
N GLU A 34 -11.99 -9.03 4.42
CA GLU A 34 -11.22 -9.06 5.66
C GLU A 34 -10.28 -10.26 5.64
N LEU A 35 -9.01 -10.00 5.86
CA LEU A 35 -7.96 -11.00 5.87
C LEU A 35 -7.17 -10.88 7.17
N THR A 36 -6.89 -12.01 7.78
CA THR A 36 -5.98 -12.06 8.92
C THR A 36 -4.54 -12.14 8.44
N LEU A 37 -3.59 -11.88 9.33
CA LEU A 37 -2.18 -12.08 9.02
C LEU A 37 -1.89 -13.55 8.68
N HIS A 38 -2.57 -14.48 9.35
CA HIS A 38 -2.47 -15.91 9.06
C HIS A 38 -2.93 -16.22 7.63
N ASP A 39 -4.04 -15.62 7.18
CA ASP A 39 -4.53 -15.77 5.81
C ASP A 39 -3.50 -15.28 4.78
N LEU A 40 -2.87 -14.15 5.04
CA LEU A 40 -1.82 -13.61 4.17
C LEU A 40 -0.62 -14.54 4.08
N LYS A 41 -0.27 -15.20 5.17
CA LYS A 41 0.87 -16.12 5.22
C LYS A 41 0.59 -17.48 4.58
N THR A 42 -0.65 -17.94 4.59
CA THR A 42 -1.01 -19.32 4.23
C THR A 42 -1.77 -19.45 2.92
N LYS A 43 -2.62 -18.46 2.59
CA LYS A 43 -3.52 -18.56 1.42
C LYS A 43 -2.93 -18.01 0.13
N PHE A 44 -1.82 -17.32 0.21
CA PHE A 44 -1.21 -16.63 -0.93
C PHE A 44 0.24 -17.04 -1.12
N LYS A 45 0.68 -17.00 -2.36
CA LYS A 45 2.08 -17.23 -2.70
C LYS A 45 2.92 -16.03 -2.27
N ARG A 46 4.06 -16.31 -1.66
CA ARG A 46 5.05 -15.28 -1.29
C ARG A 46 5.89 -14.89 -2.50
N HIS A 47 6.14 -13.60 -2.60
CA HIS A 47 7.04 -13.03 -3.60
C HIS A 47 8.07 -12.16 -2.91
N THR A 48 9.29 -12.22 -3.38
CA THR A 48 10.38 -11.36 -2.89
C THR A 48 10.83 -10.44 -4.01
N VAL A 49 10.90 -9.16 -3.70
CA VAL A 49 11.38 -8.14 -4.62
C VAL A 49 12.38 -7.25 -3.92
N SER A 50 13.40 -6.82 -4.64
CA SER A 50 14.28 -5.75 -4.19
C SER A 50 13.74 -4.43 -4.69
N ALA A 51 13.44 -3.54 -3.78
CA ALA A 51 12.83 -2.26 -4.11
C ALA A 51 13.23 -1.17 -3.13
N THR A 52 13.23 0.04 -3.62
CA THR A 52 13.46 1.24 -2.83
C THR A 52 12.12 1.80 -2.38
N LEU A 53 11.95 2.00 -1.07
CA LEU A 53 10.82 2.72 -0.49
C LEU A 53 11.27 4.09 -0.04
N GLN A 54 10.49 5.10 -0.40
CA GLN A 54 10.75 6.48 -0.03
C GLN A 54 9.51 7.09 0.61
N CYS A 55 9.70 7.76 1.73
CA CYS A 55 8.66 8.59 2.31
C CYS A 55 8.50 9.87 1.47
N THR A 56 7.27 10.30 1.27
CA THR A 56 7.00 11.57 0.57
C THR A 56 7.58 12.77 1.31
N GLY A 57 7.86 12.63 2.61
CA GLY A 57 8.52 13.64 3.42
C GLY A 57 10.04 13.68 3.29
N ASN A 58 10.64 12.77 2.55
CA ASN A 58 12.09 12.80 2.34
C ASN A 58 12.51 14.11 1.69
N ARG A 59 13.47 14.80 2.31
CA ARG A 59 13.96 16.10 1.86
C ARG A 59 12.91 17.22 1.88
N ARG A 60 11.90 17.13 2.72
CA ARG A 60 10.88 18.17 2.86
C ARG A 60 11.48 19.52 3.28
N HIS A 61 12.54 19.50 4.06
CA HIS A 61 13.27 20.72 4.43
C HIS A 61 13.68 21.53 3.21
N GLU A 62 14.22 20.90 2.18
CA GLU A 62 14.62 21.58 0.94
C GLU A 62 13.41 22.17 0.18
N ILE A 63 12.28 21.48 0.21
CA ILE A 63 11.05 21.98 -0.39
C ILE A 63 10.53 23.19 0.38
N ASN A 64 10.63 23.15 1.71
CA ASN A 64 10.20 24.25 2.59
C ASN A 64 11.01 25.52 2.36
N GLU A 65 12.26 25.42 1.94
CA GLU A 65 13.10 26.57 1.58
C GLU A 65 12.57 27.32 0.35
N VAL A 66 11.91 26.59 -0.56
CA VAL A 66 11.35 27.17 -1.78
C VAL A 66 9.89 27.59 -1.54
N ARG A 67 9.11 26.73 -0.92
CA ARG A 67 7.70 26.98 -0.59
C ARG A 67 7.29 26.13 0.60
N PRO A 68 6.74 26.71 1.67
CA PRO A 68 6.31 25.97 2.85
C PRO A 68 5.32 24.86 2.51
N VAL A 69 5.54 23.68 3.06
CA VAL A 69 4.70 22.48 2.91
C VAL A 69 4.25 22.03 4.29
N GLN A 70 3.03 21.54 4.41
CA GLN A 70 2.53 20.97 5.64
C GLN A 70 3.21 19.63 5.95
N GLY A 71 3.48 19.39 7.22
CA GLY A 71 4.10 18.19 7.74
C GLY A 71 5.42 18.47 8.42
N LEU A 72 6.02 17.41 8.96
CA LEU A 72 7.31 17.49 9.66
C LEU A 72 8.42 17.91 8.69
N ASP A 73 9.33 18.73 9.19
CA ASP A 73 10.47 19.23 8.44
C ASP A 73 11.59 18.19 8.35
N TRP A 74 11.34 17.15 7.59
CA TRP A 74 12.29 16.05 7.40
C TRP A 74 13.48 16.51 6.53
N ASP A 75 14.65 16.09 6.95
CA ASP A 75 15.86 16.19 6.15
C ASP A 75 16.02 14.96 5.25
N VAL A 76 17.22 14.63 4.84
CA VAL A 76 17.55 13.45 4.03
C VAL A 76 17.42 12.16 4.82
N GLY A 77 17.30 11.03 4.13
CA GLY A 77 17.39 9.71 4.75
C GLY A 77 16.04 9.00 4.98
N ALA A 78 14.91 9.62 4.64
CA ALA A 78 13.62 8.95 4.67
C ALA A 78 13.41 8.06 3.43
N ILE A 79 14.43 7.27 3.10
CA ILE A 79 14.47 6.38 1.93
C ILE A 79 15.33 5.17 2.28
N GLY A 80 14.95 4.02 1.80
CA GLY A 80 15.71 2.79 2.01
C GLY A 80 15.50 1.78 0.90
N ASN A 81 16.53 1.04 0.59
CA ASN A 81 16.47 -0.07 -0.35
C ASN A 81 16.61 -1.40 0.41
N ALA A 82 15.71 -2.32 0.14
CA ALA A 82 15.68 -3.61 0.82
C ALA A 82 15.05 -4.69 -0.05
N SER A 83 15.22 -5.94 0.37
CA SER A 83 14.45 -7.05 -0.14
C SER A 83 13.16 -7.18 0.67
N TRP A 84 12.03 -7.15 -0.01
CA TRP A 84 10.71 -7.20 0.57
C TRP A 84 10.04 -8.51 0.20
N THR A 85 9.55 -9.23 1.19
CA THR A 85 8.80 -10.46 0.98
C THR A 85 7.36 -10.27 1.43
N GLY A 86 6.44 -10.63 0.57
CA GLY A 86 5.02 -10.50 0.87
C GLY A 86 4.14 -11.08 -0.20
N VAL A 87 2.88 -10.74 -0.12
CA VAL A 87 1.84 -11.17 -1.06
C VAL A 87 1.60 -10.05 -2.07
N ARG A 88 1.36 -10.42 -3.31
CA ARG A 88 0.99 -9.44 -4.34
C ARG A 88 -0.40 -8.90 -4.07
N LEU A 89 -0.53 -7.60 -4.10
CA LEU A 89 -1.84 -6.94 -3.98
C LEU A 89 -2.82 -7.41 -5.05
N SER A 90 -2.34 -7.69 -6.25
CA SER A 90 -3.17 -8.22 -7.34
C SER A 90 -3.81 -9.56 -6.99
N ASP A 91 -3.11 -10.42 -6.26
CA ASP A 91 -3.64 -11.73 -5.84
C ASP A 91 -4.73 -11.56 -4.77
N ILE A 92 -4.53 -10.63 -3.85
CA ILE A 92 -5.53 -10.29 -2.83
C ILE A 92 -6.79 -9.72 -3.49
N LEU A 93 -6.64 -8.80 -4.42
CA LEU A 93 -7.76 -8.18 -5.13
C LEU A 93 -8.58 -9.19 -5.93
N LYS A 94 -7.96 -10.22 -6.49
CA LYS A 94 -8.67 -11.31 -7.17
C LYS A 94 -9.57 -12.10 -6.25
N VAL A 95 -9.17 -12.29 -5.00
CA VAL A 95 -9.97 -12.99 -3.98
C VAL A 95 -11.11 -12.13 -3.49
N CYS A 96 -10.95 -10.82 -3.48
CA CYS A 96 -11.93 -9.85 -2.99
C CYS A 96 -12.92 -9.34 -4.06
N ARG A 97 -13.01 -10.04 -5.15
CA ARG A 97 -13.97 -9.74 -6.22
C ARG A 97 -15.38 -10.17 -5.87
#